data_4b31b4f6fec233705c5db651b1486795
#
_entry.id   4b31b4f6fec233705c5db651b1486795
#
_cell.length_a   1.000
_cell.length_b   1.000
_cell.length_c   1.000
_cell.angle_alpha   90.00
_cell.angle_beta   90.00
_cell.angle_gamma   90.00
#
_symmetry.space_group_name_H-M   'P 1'
#
loop_
_entity.id
_entity.type
_entity.pdbx_description
1 polymer ?
#
loop_
_entity_poly.entity_id
_entity_poly.type
_entity_poly.pdbx_seq_one_letter_code
_entity_poly.pdbx_strand_id
1 'polypeptide(L)'
;MKLLLESFGARVFIESSKDLSEVVSGLRDLFARRYIPSFTISERSGSSYDARICWDITSGEFKVNEYSLGDVDEFRISSPPPRPYACESPYFFILQVFSRQYLKKGYLMLTDAVSFTDGKGDAYLILGYPHGGKSSILTIALANGYLPLTTENTIVRIAGGYLEVVGGTDVLVLDPYTLDRYGLDLRIKPDGTTRHGYLIVDLSKRVSKSLLPVKIKSIYVVHCSFSSIGASKKLIKGRKAMKTLWQFATSIIRGIDYYEPYPLYLSDDELDELQRRYLTKVSAMYEGKFYEIFGSHLDVFNEIVKGQ
;
A
#
# COMPACT_ATOMS: atom_id res chain seq x y z
N MET A 1 -1.39 -29.03 0.71
CA MET A 1 -0.82 -28.23 -0.39
C MET A 1 0.06 -27.13 0.19
N LYS A 2 1.06 -26.66 -0.56
CA LYS A 2 2.05 -25.68 -0.08
C LYS A 2 2.23 -24.58 -1.11
N LEU A 3 2.24 -23.32 -0.66
CA LEU A 3 2.41 -22.14 -1.50
C LEU A 3 3.53 -21.28 -0.94
N LEU A 4 4.28 -20.65 -1.82
CA LEU A 4 5.22 -19.59 -1.47
C LEU A 4 4.77 -18.28 -2.12
N LEU A 5 4.56 -17.25 -1.31
CA LEU A 5 4.34 -15.89 -1.75
C LEU A 5 5.64 -15.12 -1.62
N GLU A 6 6.06 -14.42 -2.66
CA GLU A 6 7.27 -13.60 -2.64
C GLU A 6 6.96 -12.17 -3.07
N SER A 7 7.41 -11.18 -2.27
CA SER A 7 7.23 -9.75 -2.52
C SER A 7 8.40 -8.97 -1.93
N PHE A 8 9.10 -8.16 -2.73
CA PHE A 8 10.26 -7.34 -2.32
C PHE A 8 11.29 -8.10 -1.45
N GLY A 9 11.57 -9.36 -1.83
CA GLY A 9 12.48 -10.23 -1.10
C GLY A 9 11.90 -10.82 0.20
N ALA A 10 10.70 -10.45 0.62
CA ALA A 10 9.99 -11.13 1.70
C ALA A 10 9.31 -12.40 1.17
N ARG A 11 9.36 -13.47 1.95
CA ARG A 11 8.91 -14.81 1.58
C ARG A 11 7.96 -15.35 2.64
N VAL A 12 6.71 -15.52 2.27
CA VAL A 12 5.64 -16.04 3.13
C VAL A 12 5.23 -17.41 2.63
N PHE A 13 5.44 -18.40 3.45
CA PHE A 13 5.08 -19.81 3.15
C PHE A 13 3.72 -20.12 3.74
N ILE A 14 2.80 -20.61 2.90
CA ILE A 14 1.46 -21.01 3.31
C ILE A 14 1.29 -22.50 3.12
N GLU A 15 0.84 -23.21 4.13
CA GLU A 15 0.51 -24.61 4.05
C GLU A 15 -0.87 -24.92 4.65
N SER A 16 -1.53 -25.92 4.11
CA SER A 16 -2.79 -26.46 4.58
C SER A 16 -2.86 -27.96 4.35
N SER A 17 -3.60 -28.65 5.23
CA SER A 17 -4.00 -30.04 5.00
C SER A 17 -5.07 -30.18 3.91
N LYS A 18 -5.81 -29.08 3.63
CA LYS A 18 -6.84 -29.00 2.60
C LYS A 18 -6.30 -28.42 1.30
N ASP A 19 -7.08 -28.47 0.25
CA ASP A 19 -6.76 -27.86 -1.03
C ASP A 19 -6.71 -26.31 -0.92
N LEU A 20 -5.67 -25.71 -1.51
CA LEU A 20 -5.44 -24.26 -1.53
C LEU A 20 -5.85 -23.61 -2.87
N SER A 21 -6.50 -24.32 -3.77
CA SER A 21 -6.87 -23.79 -5.09
C SER A 21 -7.75 -22.53 -5.00
N GLU A 22 -8.73 -22.51 -4.08
CA GLU A 22 -9.55 -21.31 -3.84
C GLU A 22 -8.76 -20.16 -3.20
N VAL A 23 -7.79 -20.47 -2.35
CA VAL A 23 -6.88 -19.46 -1.77
C VAL A 23 -6.03 -18.83 -2.87
N VAL A 24 -5.46 -19.65 -3.76
CA VAL A 24 -4.71 -19.17 -4.93
C VAL A 24 -5.57 -18.32 -5.84
N SER A 25 -6.81 -18.75 -6.11
CA SER A 25 -7.77 -17.99 -6.91
C SER A 25 -8.05 -16.61 -6.31
N GLY A 26 -8.35 -16.56 -5.01
CA GLY A 26 -8.58 -15.30 -4.29
C GLY A 26 -7.35 -14.39 -4.32
N LEU A 27 -6.16 -14.93 -4.08
CA LEU A 27 -4.92 -14.14 -4.10
C LEU A 27 -4.53 -13.64 -5.51
N ARG A 28 -5.03 -14.25 -6.58
CA ARG A 28 -4.86 -13.77 -7.97
C ARG A 28 -5.86 -12.70 -8.39
N ASP A 29 -6.90 -12.48 -7.57
CA ASP A 29 -7.90 -11.45 -7.84
C ASP A 29 -7.30 -10.04 -7.80
N LEU A 30 -7.87 -9.11 -8.56
CA LEU A 30 -7.47 -7.70 -8.56
C LEU A 30 -7.61 -7.06 -7.18
N PHE A 31 -8.55 -7.57 -6.36
CA PHE A 31 -8.70 -7.11 -4.99
C PHE A 31 -7.44 -7.36 -4.14
N ALA A 32 -6.84 -8.54 -4.23
CA ALA A 32 -5.58 -8.83 -3.54
C ALA A 32 -4.46 -7.89 -4.01
N ARG A 33 -4.35 -7.68 -5.33
CA ARG A 33 -3.36 -6.79 -5.93
C ARG A 33 -3.59 -5.31 -5.63
N ARG A 34 -4.81 -4.94 -5.27
CA ARG A 34 -5.11 -3.59 -4.77
C ARG A 34 -4.42 -3.30 -3.45
N TYR A 35 -4.31 -4.30 -2.57
CA TYR A 35 -3.81 -4.10 -1.20
C TYR A 35 -2.41 -4.67 -0.99
N ILE A 36 -2.11 -5.85 -1.54
CA ILE A 36 -0.81 -6.49 -1.35
C ILE A 36 0.17 -5.99 -2.43
N PRO A 37 1.28 -5.33 -2.05
CA PRO A 37 2.29 -4.89 -2.99
C PRO A 37 2.81 -6.02 -3.86
N SER A 38 3.03 -5.76 -5.13
CA SER A 38 3.43 -6.70 -6.20
C SER A 38 4.07 -7.99 -5.70
N PHE A 39 3.36 -9.10 -5.81
CA PHE A 39 3.81 -10.40 -5.31
C PHE A 39 3.67 -11.51 -6.36
N THR A 40 4.40 -12.59 -6.17
CA THR A 40 4.30 -13.82 -6.96
C THR A 40 3.82 -14.98 -6.10
N ILE A 41 3.15 -15.95 -6.72
CA ILE A 41 2.68 -17.18 -6.08
C ILE A 41 3.35 -18.36 -6.80
N SER A 42 3.99 -19.24 -6.05
CA SER A 42 4.55 -20.47 -6.57
C SER A 42 4.22 -21.68 -5.68
N GLU A 43 3.99 -22.83 -6.31
CA GLU A 43 3.86 -24.11 -5.62
C GLU A 43 5.27 -24.70 -5.44
N ARG A 44 5.87 -24.50 -4.29
CA ARG A 44 7.21 -25.03 -3.98
C ARG A 44 7.26 -25.62 -2.57
N SER A 45 8.00 -26.71 -2.44
CA SER A 45 8.41 -27.28 -1.16
C SER A 45 9.91 -27.00 -0.93
N GLY A 46 10.29 -26.56 0.26
CA GLY A 46 11.69 -26.63 0.72
C GLY A 46 12.57 -25.42 0.46
N SER A 47 12.05 -24.21 0.29
CA SER A 47 12.86 -22.98 0.29
C SER A 47 12.88 -22.33 1.68
N SER A 48 13.90 -21.54 1.99
CA SER A 48 13.90 -20.66 3.17
C SER A 48 12.75 -19.64 3.05
N TYR A 49 12.09 -19.34 4.14
CA TYR A 49 11.00 -18.35 4.24
C TYR A 49 11.20 -17.49 5.47
N ASP A 50 10.58 -16.30 5.45
CA ASP A 50 10.65 -15.33 6.55
C ASP A 50 9.42 -15.44 7.47
N ALA A 51 8.31 -15.97 6.92
CA ALA A 51 7.12 -16.27 7.70
C ALA A 51 6.43 -17.53 7.20
N ARG A 52 5.76 -18.26 8.11
CA ARG A 52 4.99 -19.48 7.84
C ARG A 52 3.56 -19.30 8.33
N ILE A 53 2.59 -19.64 7.50
CA ILE A 53 1.17 -19.62 7.82
C ILE A 53 0.63 -21.04 7.66
N CYS A 54 0.30 -21.69 8.77
CA CYS A 54 -0.50 -22.93 8.80
C CYS A 54 -1.97 -22.54 8.73
N TRP A 55 -2.61 -22.76 7.56
CA TRP A 55 -3.98 -22.32 7.32
C TRP A 55 -4.96 -23.50 7.41
N ASP A 56 -5.78 -23.51 8.45
CA ASP A 56 -6.94 -24.39 8.53
C ASP A 56 -8.13 -23.76 7.82
N ILE A 57 -8.44 -24.28 6.61
CA ILE A 57 -9.56 -23.79 5.81
C ILE A 57 -10.87 -24.25 6.44
N THR A 58 -11.69 -23.32 6.89
CA THR A 58 -12.97 -23.53 7.55
C THR A 58 -14.07 -22.72 6.87
N SER A 59 -15.33 -22.97 7.25
CA SER A 59 -16.47 -22.13 6.84
C SER A 59 -16.76 -20.99 7.84
N GLY A 60 -16.00 -20.93 8.93
CA GLY A 60 -16.20 -19.93 9.99
C GLY A 60 -15.50 -18.60 9.70
N GLU A 61 -15.49 -17.73 10.69
CA GLU A 61 -14.81 -16.44 10.62
C GLU A 61 -13.29 -16.60 10.63
N PHE A 62 -12.59 -15.54 10.14
CA PHE A 62 -11.14 -15.46 10.25
C PHE A 62 -10.70 -15.39 11.71
N LYS A 63 -9.71 -16.23 12.06
CA LYS A 63 -9.08 -16.23 13.41
C LYS A 63 -7.59 -16.53 13.27
N VAL A 64 -6.77 -15.81 14.04
CA VAL A 64 -5.40 -16.21 14.34
C VAL A 64 -5.44 -16.98 15.65
N ASN A 65 -5.22 -18.31 15.58
CA ASN A 65 -5.32 -19.21 16.73
C ASN A 65 -4.06 -19.14 17.60
N GLU A 66 -2.90 -19.11 16.94
CA GLU A 66 -1.58 -19.07 17.58
C GLU A 66 -0.62 -18.30 16.70
N TYR A 67 0.35 -17.64 17.30
CA TYR A 67 1.47 -17.05 16.58
C TYR A 67 2.71 -16.91 17.44
N SER A 68 3.88 -16.92 16.80
CA SER A 68 5.17 -16.56 17.40
C SER A 68 5.95 -15.67 16.45
N LEU A 69 6.59 -14.64 17.00
CA LEU A 69 7.42 -13.70 16.25
C LEU A 69 8.88 -13.96 16.58
N GLY A 70 9.74 -14.02 15.54
CA GLY A 70 11.16 -14.31 15.69
C GLY A 70 11.92 -14.13 14.39
N ASP A 71 12.99 -14.87 14.19
CA ASP A 71 13.73 -14.90 12.91
C ASP A 71 12.81 -15.32 11.77
N VAL A 72 12.03 -16.36 12.02
CA VAL A 72 10.89 -16.79 11.20
C VAL A 72 9.63 -16.58 12.02
N ASP A 73 8.70 -15.81 11.47
CA ASP A 73 7.40 -15.62 12.11
C ASP A 73 6.49 -16.82 11.79
N GLU A 74 5.81 -17.37 12.80
CA GLU A 74 4.90 -18.49 12.61
C GLU A 74 3.48 -18.13 13.02
N PHE A 75 2.52 -18.57 12.21
CA PHE A 75 1.10 -18.31 12.41
C PHE A 75 0.28 -19.57 12.18
N ARG A 76 -0.73 -19.80 13.01
CA ARG A 76 -1.80 -20.77 12.76
C ARG A 76 -3.12 -20.01 12.66
N ILE A 77 -3.75 -20.07 11.50
CA ILE A 77 -5.02 -19.38 11.25
C ILE A 77 -6.13 -20.35 10.86
N SER A 78 -7.36 -19.97 11.16
CA SER A 78 -8.58 -20.62 10.67
C SER A 78 -9.42 -19.59 9.91
N SER A 79 -9.80 -19.90 8.66
CA SER A 79 -10.59 -18.98 7.83
C SER A 79 -11.12 -19.68 6.59
N PRO A 80 -12.21 -19.20 6.00
CA PRO A 80 -12.53 -19.49 4.61
C PRO A 80 -11.43 -18.98 3.67
N PRO A 81 -11.39 -19.43 2.40
CA PRO A 81 -10.57 -18.83 1.37
C PRO A 81 -10.89 -17.33 1.21
N PRO A 82 -9.89 -16.49 0.85
CA PRO A 82 -10.11 -15.06 0.69
C PRO A 82 -11.03 -14.78 -0.50
N ARG A 83 -12.01 -13.92 -0.29
CA ARG A 83 -12.97 -13.50 -1.33
C ARG A 83 -13.29 -12.01 -1.18
N PRO A 84 -13.21 -11.21 -2.28
CA PRO A 84 -13.61 -9.81 -2.24
C PRO A 84 -15.02 -9.63 -1.70
N TYR A 85 -15.19 -8.68 -0.78
CA TYR A 85 -16.46 -8.30 -0.14
C TYR A 85 -17.16 -9.37 0.70
N ALA A 86 -16.59 -10.57 0.80
CA ALA A 86 -17.18 -11.68 1.57
C ALA A 86 -16.25 -12.23 2.67
N CYS A 87 -14.96 -12.32 2.39
CA CYS A 87 -13.94 -12.76 3.33
C CYS A 87 -12.62 -12.04 3.03
N GLU A 88 -12.46 -10.82 3.52
CA GLU A 88 -11.33 -9.94 3.21
C GLU A 88 -10.19 -10.05 4.22
N SER A 89 -10.48 -10.45 5.45
CA SER A 89 -9.49 -10.53 6.53
C SER A 89 -8.20 -11.28 6.17
N PRO A 90 -8.22 -12.40 5.42
CA PRO A 90 -6.99 -13.06 5.00
C PRO A 90 -6.09 -12.19 4.11
N TYR A 91 -6.65 -11.32 3.26
CA TYR A 91 -5.83 -10.40 2.44
C TYR A 91 -5.06 -9.43 3.33
N PHE A 92 -5.76 -8.83 4.29
CA PHE A 92 -5.17 -7.85 5.21
C PHE A 92 -4.20 -8.49 6.19
N PHE A 93 -4.47 -9.72 6.63
CA PHE A 93 -3.53 -10.48 7.44
C PHE A 93 -2.23 -10.78 6.68
N ILE A 94 -2.32 -11.26 5.43
CA ILE A 94 -1.14 -11.49 4.58
C ILE A 94 -0.38 -10.18 4.35
N LEU A 95 -1.11 -9.07 4.09
CA LEU A 95 -0.51 -7.74 3.96
C LEU A 95 0.24 -7.34 5.24
N GLN A 96 -0.36 -7.60 6.41
CA GLN A 96 0.25 -7.32 7.71
C GLN A 96 1.55 -8.12 7.91
N VAL A 97 1.53 -9.42 7.61
CA VAL A 97 2.72 -10.28 7.66
C VAL A 97 3.80 -9.75 6.72
N PHE A 98 3.47 -9.43 5.47
CA PHE A 98 4.42 -8.83 4.54
C PHE A 98 4.98 -7.50 5.04
N SER A 99 4.13 -6.62 5.59
CA SER A 99 4.56 -5.31 6.10
C SER A 99 5.64 -5.44 7.18
N ARG A 100 5.48 -6.41 8.09
CA ARG A 100 6.49 -6.75 9.08
C ARG A 100 7.78 -7.24 8.42
N GLN A 101 7.69 -8.15 7.45
CA GLN A 101 8.87 -8.70 6.78
C GLN A 101 9.59 -7.65 5.92
N TYR A 102 8.87 -6.74 5.28
CA TYR A 102 9.49 -5.61 4.57
C TYR A 102 10.39 -4.79 5.48
N LEU A 103 9.90 -4.46 6.67
CA LEU A 103 10.66 -3.67 7.62
C LEU A 103 11.93 -4.39 8.09
N LYS A 104 11.86 -5.71 8.39
CA LYS A 104 13.02 -6.55 8.72
C LYS A 104 14.07 -6.57 7.59
N LYS A 105 13.64 -6.36 6.34
CA LYS A 105 14.52 -6.30 5.15
C LYS A 105 14.96 -4.87 4.78
N GLY A 106 14.66 -3.88 5.62
CA GLY A 106 15.07 -2.48 5.40
C GLY A 106 14.17 -1.69 4.45
N TYR A 107 12.99 -2.22 4.13
CA TYR A 107 11.94 -1.48 3.43
C TYR A 107 10.90 -0.96 4.41
N LEU A 108 10.20 0.10 4.03
CA LEU A 108 9.03 0.58 4.76
C LEU A 108 7.82 0.56 3.82
N MET A 109 6.74 -0.05 4.23
CA MET A 109 5.48 0.09 3.55
C MET A 109 4.72 1.28 4.12
N LEU A 110 4.31 2.19 3.24
CA LEU A 110 3.39 3.28 3.56
C LEU A 110 2.01 2.89 3.03
N THR A 111 1.08 2.71 3.93
CA THR A 111 -0.32 2.45 3.57
C THR A 111 -1.03 3.74 3.22
N ASP A 112 -2.17 3.66 2.52
CA ASP A 112 -2.88 4.85 2.08
C ASP A 112 -1.99 5.86 1.34
N ALA A 113 -1.09 5.33 0.53
CA ALA A 113 -0.03 6.06 -0.14
C ALA A 113 0.01 5.75 -1.63
N VAL A 114 -0.19 6.76 -2.45
CA VAL A 114 -0.03 6.66 -3.91
C VAL A 114 1.22 7.43 -4.34
N SER A 115 1.83 7.01 -5.44
CA SER A 115 2.96 7.74 -6.00
C SER A 115 2.92 7.76 -7.53
N PHE A 116 3.43 8.84 -8.10
CA PHE A 116 3.56 9.06 -9.54
C PHE A 116 4.79 9.90 -9.86
N THR A 117 5.21 9.90 -11.12
CA THR A 117 6.38 10.65 -11.62
C THR A 117 6.08 11.30 -12.96
N ASP A 118 6.80 12.38 -13.28
CA ASP A 118 6.83 12.96 -14.63
C ASP A 118 7.81 12.24 -15.59
N GLY A 119 8.48 11.20 -15.10
CA GLY A 119 9.48 10.44 -15.86
C GLY A 119 10.87 11.07 -15.91
N LYS A 120 11.11 12.24 -15.28
CA LYS A 120 12.39 12.96 -15.29
C LYS A 120 13.30 12.65 -14.09
N GLY A 121 12.91 11.66 -13.27
CA GLY A 121 13.76 11.14 -12.20
C GLY A 121 13.29 11.37 -10.78
N ASP A 122 12.24 12.18 -10.58
CA ASP A 122 11.66 12.43 -9.26
C ASP A 122 10.23 11.87 -9.15
N ALA A 123 9.86 11.40 -7.97
CA ALA A 123 8.51 10.95 -7.64
C ALA A 123 7.82 11.91 -6.64
N TYR A 124 6.51 12.00 -6.75
CA TYR A 124 5.61 12.61 -5.78
C TYR A 124 4.97 11.51 -4.94
N LEU A 125 5.12 11.60 -3.63
CA LEU A 125 4.49 10.68 -2.68
C LEU A 125 3.29 11.38 -2.03
N ILE A 126 2.11 10.82 -2.22
CA ILE A 126 0.84 11.34 -1.73
C ILE A 126 0.30 10.41 -0.66
N LEU A 127 0.18 10.91 0.54
CA LEU A 127 -0.44 10.26 1.69
C LEU A 127 -1.84 10.85 1.91
N GLY A 128 -2.75 10.09 2.45
CA GLY A 128 -4.05 10.62 2.83
C GLY A 128 -4.93 9.56 3.46
N TYR A 129 -5.72 9.92 4.43
CA TYR A 129 -6.69 9.02 5.05
C TYR A 129 -7.72 8.51 4.05
N PRO A 130 -8.49 7.45 4.37
CA PRO A 130 -9.61 7.02 3.53
C PRO A 130 -10.48 8.22 3.13
N HIS A 131 -10.89 8.25 1.86
CA HIS A 131 -11.64 9.36 1.24
C HIS A 131 -10.92 10.73 1.21
N GLY A 132 -9.62 10.80 1.52
CA GLY A 132 -8.83 12.04 1.45
C GLY A 132 -8.51 12.52 0.02
N GLY A 133 -8.88 11.77 -1.03
CA GLY A 133 -8.74 12.17 -2.43
C GLY A 133 -7.50 11.64 -3.15
N LYS A 134 -6.72 10.74 -2.54
CA LYS A 134 -5.50 10.13 -3.14
C LYS A 134 -5.73 9.56 -4.54
N SER A 135 -6.73 8.67 -4.67
CA SER A 135 -7.06 8.04 -5.96
C SER A 135 -7.49 9.06 -7.00
N SER A 136 -8.24 10.11 -6.61
CA SER A 136 -8.62 11.20 -7.51
C SER A 136 -7.39 12.01 -7.97
N ILE A 137 -6.44 12.30 -7.07
CA ILE A 137 -5.17 12.96 -7.43
C ILE A 137 -4.39 12.10 -8.43
N LEU A 138 -4.26 10.79 -8.17
CA LEU A 138 -3.58 9.88 -9.09
C LEU A 138 -4.31 9.81 -10.45
N THR A 139 -5.65 9.81 -10.46
CA THR A 139 -6.48 9.86 -11.67
C THR A 139 -6.19 11.12 -12.49
N ILE A 140 -6.14 12.29 -11.83
CA ILE A 140 -5.79 13.55 -12.49
C ILE A 140 -4.35 13.51 -13.03
N ALA A 141 -3.41 12.97 -12.26
CA ALA A 141 -2.02 12.82 -12.71
C ALA A 141 -1.93 11.97 -13.97
N LEU A 142 -2.61 10.81 -14.03
CA LEU A 142 -2.68 9.94 -15.21
C LEU A 142 -3.27 10.66 -16.44
N ALA A 143 -4.38 11.37 -16.27
CA ALA A 143 -5.01 12.14 -17.34
C ALA A 143 -4.09 13.25 -17.88
N ASN A 144 -3.17 13.77 -17.06
CA ASN A 144 -2.17 14.77 -17.43
C ASN A 144 -0.81 14.17 -17.89
N GLY A 145 -0.76 12.84 -18.14
CA GLY A 145 0.41 12.18 -18.72
C GLY A 145 1.51 11.81 -17.71
N TYR A 146 1.27 11.95 -16.40
CA TYR A 146 2.19 11.42 -15.39
C TYR A 146 2.12 9.88 -15.33
N LEU A 147 3.23 9.27 -14.98
CA LEU A 147 3.36 7.82 -14.89
C LEU A 147 3.08 7.34 -13.47
N PRO A 148 2.15 6.39 -13.27
CA PRO A 148 1.88 5.84 -11.96
C PRO A 148 3.06 4.97 -11.50
N LEU A 149 3.37 5.02 -10.21
CA LEU A 149 4.33 4.13 -9.56
C LEU A 149 3.62 3.19 -8.58
N THR A 150 2.64 3.71 -7.81
CA THR A 150 1.85 2.93 -6.84
C THR A 150 0.44 3.49 -6.69
N THR A 151 -0.51 2.67 -6.22
CA THR A 151 -1.94 3.01 -6.21
C THR A 151 -2.62 3.06 -4.84
N GLU A 152 -2.12 2.33 -3.82
CA GLU A 152 -2.72 2.25 -2.48
C GLU A 152 -1.65 2.07 -1.38
N ASN A 153 -0.71 1.13 -1.59
CA ASN A 153 0.39 0.86 -0.68
C ASN A 153 1.71 1.05 -1.42
N THR A 154 2.58 1.88 -0.85
CA THR A 154 3.87 2.25 -1.46
C THR A 154 5.01 1.66 -0.64
N ILE A 155 5.88 0.88 -1.29
CA ILE A 155 7.12 0.38 -0.67
C ILE A 155 8.24 1.37 -0.94
N VAL A 156 8.89 1.78 0.12
CA VAL A 156 10.02 2.72 0.06
C VAL A 156 11.25 2.18 0.77
N ARG A 157 12.43 2.69 0.39
CA ARG A 157 13.69 2.44 1.11
C ARG A 157 14.50 3.73 1.23
N ILE A 158 15.39 3.76 2.21
CA ILE A 158 16.40 4.81 2.32
C ILE A 158 17.65 4.35 1.57
N ALA A 159 18.04 5.09 0.54
CA ALA A 159 19.26 4.86 -0.23
C ALA A 159 19.90 6.19 -0.62
N GLY A 160 21.22 6.29 -0.57
CA GLY A 160 21.97 7.49 -1.01
C GLY A 160 21.56 8.82 -0.34
N GLY A 161 20.99 8.77 0.88
CA GLY A 161 20.49 9.97 1.57
C GLY A 161 19.09 10.44 1.11
N TYR A 162 18.37 9.60 0.36
CA TYR A 162 17.03 9.86 -0.14
C TYR A 162 16.06 8.73 0.25
N LEU A 163 14.77 9.04 0.24
CA LEU A 163 13.73 8.03 0.23
C LEU A 163 13.38 7.72 -1.22
N GLU A 164 13.37 6.45 -1.59
CA GLU A 164 13.06 5.98 -2.93
C GLU A 164 11.81 5.12 -2.92
N VAL A 165 10.92 5.32 -3.90
CA VAL A 165 9.88 4.36 -4.23
C VAL A 165 10.53 3.17 -4.92
N VAL A 166 10.35 1.97 -4.37
CA VAL A 166 10.86 0.72 -4.98
C VAL A 166 9.74 -0.11 -5.60
N GLY A 167 8.49 0.24 -5.34
CA GLY A 167 7.29 -0.38 -5.88
C GLY A 167 6.10 -0.26 -4.94
N GLY A 168 5.10 -1.10 -5.16
CA GLY A 168 3.87 -1.12 -4.35
C GLY A 168 2.75 -1.83 -5.08
N THR A 169 1.51 -1.39 -4.84
CA THR A 169 0.30 -1.90 -5.48
C THR A 169 0.09 -1.25 -6.85
N ASP A 170 -0.61 -1.94 -7.74
CA ASP A 170 -0.78 -1.55 -9.14
C ASP A 170 -2.25 -1.59 -9.63
N VAL A 171 -3.21 -1.71 -8.73
CA VAL A 171 -4.64 -1.65 -9.04
C VAL A 171 -5.23 -0.37 -8.48
N LEU A 172 -5.71 0.49 -9.38
CA LEU A 172 -6.40 1.74 -9.02
C LEU A 172 -7.90 1.51 -8.92
N VAL A 173 -8.49 1.96 -7.82
CA VAL A 173 -9.95 2.08 -7.67
C VAL A 173 -10.26 3.57 -7.64
N LEU A 174 -11.00 4.02 -8.64
CA LEU A 174 -11.31 5.43 -8.82
C LEU A 174 -12.82 5.70 -8.80
N ASP A 175 -13.19 6.86 -8.28
CA ASP A 175 -14.55 7.36 -8.34
C ASP A 175 -14.84 7.92 -9.75
N PRO A 176 -15.82 7.38 -10.48
CA PRO A 176 -16.20 7.89 -11.81
C PRO A 176 -16.58 9.38 -11.76
N TYR A 177 -17.11 9.88 -10.65
CA TYR A 177 -17.41 11.29 -10.47
C TYR A 177 -16.17 12.18 -10.61
N THR A 178 -14.97 11.67 -10.31
CA THR A 178 -13.72 12.42 -10.55
C THR A 178 -13.51 12.70 -12.04
N LEU A 179 -13.82 11.73 -12.91
CA LEU A 179 -13.70 11.88 -14.36
C LEU A 179 -14.70 12.91 -14.88
N ASP A 180 -15.96 12.77 -14.50
CA ASP A 180 -17.05 13.66 -14.93
C ASP A 180 -16.82 15.09 -14.44
N ARG A 181 -16.50 15.25 -13.16
CA ARG A 181 -16.32 16.57 -12.52
C ARG A 181 -15.21 17.40 -13.14
N TYR A 182 -14.12 16.76 -13.56
CA TYR A 182 -12.94 17.45 -14.09
C TYR A 182 -12.78 17.27 -15.60
N GLY A 183 -13.72 16.62 -16.29
CA GLY A 183 -13.68 16.40 -17.73
C GLY A 183 -12.47 15.57 -18.16
N LEU A 184 -12.12 14.55 -17.39
CA LEU A 184 -10.90 13.77 -17.61
C LEU A 184 -11.17 12.59 -18.55
N ASP A 185 -10.26 12.39 -19.51
CA ASP A 185 -10.20 11.18 -20.33
C ASP A 185 -8.91 10.40 -20.01
N LEU A 186 -9.06 9.27 -19.32
CA LEU A 186 -7.92 8.41 -18.99
C LEU A 186 -7.42 7.60 -20.19
N ARG A 187 -8.22 7.46 -21.26
CA ARG A 187 -7.96 6.56 -22.40
C ARG A 187 -7.62 5.13 -21.96
N ILE A 188 -8.21 4.71 -20.84
CA ILE A 188 -8.05 3.40 -20.23
C ILE A 188 -9.43 2.81 -20.03
N LYS A 189 -9.64 1.59 -20.56
CA LYS A 189 -10.86 0.83 -20.29
C LYS A 189 -10.77 0.26 -18.87
N PRO A 190 -11.77 0.46 -18.00
CA PRO A 190 -11.83 -0.20 -16.71
C PRO A 190 -11.91 -1.73 -16.87
N ASP A 191 -11.26 -2.45 -15.96
CA ASP A 191 -11.28 -3.91 -15.90
C ASP A 191 -12.48 -4.46 -15.12
N GLY A 192 -13.13 -3.59 -14.34
CA GLY A 192 -14.31 -3.95 -13.56
C GLY A 192 -14.88 -2.76 -12.80
N THR A 193 -15.88 -3.07 -11.97
CA THR A 193 -16.54 -2.10 -11.11
C THR A 193 -16.74 -2.72 -9.73
N THR A 194 -16.50 -1.96 -8.66
CA THR A 194 -16.81 -2.39 -7.30
C THR A 194 -18.32 -2.43 -7.08
N ARG A 195 -18.78 -3.10 -6.01
CA ARG A 195 -20.19 -3.10 -5.60
C ARG A 195 -20.77 -1.69 -5.32
N HIS A 196 -19.90 -0.71 -5.09
CA HIS A 196 -20.29 0.69 -4.83
C HIS A 196 -20.17 1.59 -6.07
N GLY A 197 -19.95 1.03 -7.27
CA GLY A 197 -19.87 1.77 -8.51
C GLY A 197 -18.52 2.40 -8.84
N TYR A 198 -17.48 2.20 -8.02
CA TYR A 198 -16.13 2.65 -8.35
C TYR A 198 -15.53 1.82 -9.46
N LEU A 199 -14.81 2.45 -10.37
CA LEU A 199 -14.12 1.78 -11.48
C LEU A 199 -12.83 1.14 -10.98
N ILE A 200 -12.55 -0.09 -11.43
CA ILE A 200 -11.31 -0.81 -11.15
C ILE A 200 -10.44 -0.76 -12.41
N VAL A 201 -9.19 -0.35 -12.26
CA VAL A 201 -8.23 -0.23 -13.36
C VAL A 201 -6.94 -0.96 -12.99
N ASP A 202 -6.59 -1.98 -13.76
CA ASP A 202 -5.30 -2.67 -13.66
C ASP A 202 -4.21 -1.85 -14.34
N LEU A 203 -3.33 -1.27 -13.55
CA LEU A 203 -2.20 -0.47 -14.01
C LEU A 203 -0.89 -1.28 -14.14
N SER A 204 -0.90 -2.60 -13.92
CA SER A 204 0.32 -3.42 -13.91
C SER A 204 1.18 -3.31 -15.16
N LYS A 205 0.55 -3.07 -16.32
CA LYS A 205 1.24 -2.84 -17.60
C LYS A 205 1.67 -1.38 -17.82
N ARG A 206 1.24 -0.45 -16.95
CA ARG A 206 1.49 1.00 -17.05
C ARG A 206 2.40 1.51 -15.94
N VAL A 207 2.44 0.80 -14.81
CA VAL A 207 3.44 1.07 -13.77
C VAL A 207 4.81 0.87 -14.39
N SER A 208 5.57 1.95 -14.48
CA SER A 208 6.91 1.94 -15.10
C SER A 208 7.92 1.25 -14.18
N LYS A 209 7.86 -0.09 -14.15
CA LYS A 209 8.82 -0.92 -13.37
C LYS A 209 10.27 -0.64 -13.77
N SER A 210 10.51 -0.24 -15.03
CA SER A 210 11.83 0.12 -15.53
C SER A 210 12.38 1.44 -14.97
N LEU A 211 11.52 2.29 -14.39
CA LEU A 211 11.94 3.52 -13.74
C LEU A 211 12.30 3.30 -12.26
N LEU A 212 11.82 2.22 -11.65
CA LEU A 212 12.08 1.94 -10.24
C LEU A 212 13.53 1.48 -10.01
N PRO A 213 14.19 1.91 -8.94
CA PRO A 213 13.69 2.81 -7.89
C PRO A 213 13.70 4.29 -8.30
N VAL A 214 12.72 5.07 -7.81
CA VAL A 214 12.60 6.51 -8.09
C VAL A 214 12.70 7.31 -6.81
N LYS A 215 13.55 8.35 -6.80
CA LYS A 215 13.71 9.26 -5.66
C LYS A 215 12.43 10.06 -5.40
N ILE A 216 12.02 10.13 -4.14
CA ILE A 216 10.90 10.98 -3.73
C ILE A 216 11.38 12.43 -3.60
N LYS A 217 10.74 13.35 -4.33
CA LYS A 217 11.02 14.79 -4.29
C LYS A 217 10.45 15.42 -3.03
N SER A 218 9.18 15.15 -2.76
CA SER A 218 8.43 15.69 -1.63
C SER A 218 7.32 14.74 -1.20
N ILE A 219 6.88 14.89 0.05
CA ILE A 219 5.79 14.12 0.64
C ILE A 219 4.61 15.08 0.87
N TYR A 220 3.42 14.66 0.48
CA TYR A 220 2.19 15.43 0.61
C TYR A 220 1.12 14.62 1.35
N VAL A 221 0.51 15.22 2.35
CA VAL A 221 -0.73 14.71 2.95
C VAL A 221 -1.89 15.50 2.37
N VAL A 222 -2.81 14.82 1.71
CA VAL A 222 -3.90 15.49 0.99
C VAL A 222 -5.23 15.34 1.71
N HIS A 223 -6.00 16.42 1.69
CA HIS A 223 -7.36 16.51 2.18
C HIS A 223 -8.21 17.21 1.12
N CYS A 224 -8.72 16.41 0.17
CA CYS A 224 -9.45 16.92 -0.98
C CYS A 224 -10.96 16.78 -0.80
N SER A 225 -11.70 17.73 -1.38
CA SER A 225 -13.14 17.69 -1.45
C SER A 225 -13.63 18.24 -2.79
N PHE A 226 -14.68 17.65 -3.35
CA PHE A 226 -15.33 18.15 -4.57
C PHE A 226 -16.03 19.50 -4.39
N SER A 227 -16.36 19.87 -3.16
CA SER A 227 -16.99 21.15 -2.83
C SER A 227 -15.99 22.27 -2.56
N SER A 228 -14.69 21.96 -2.43
CA SER A 228 -13.65 22.96 -2.19
C SER A 228 -13.29 23.72 -3.46
N ILE A 229 -12.81 24.96 -3.29
CA ILE A 229 -12.28 25.83 -4.35
C ILE A 229 -10.88 26.26 -3.92
N GLY A 230 -9.93 26.19 -4.86
CA GLY A 230 -8.53 26.51 -4.60
C GLY A 230 -7.78 25.45 -3.81
N ALA A 231 -6.55 25.76 -3.46
CA ALA A 231 -5.70 24.92 -2.61
C ALA A 231 -4.97 25.74 -1.56
N SER A 232 -4.80 25.16 -0.36
CA SER A 232 -3.99 25.71 0.72
C SER A 232 -2.91 24.72 1.10
N LYS A 233 -1.64 25.09 0.97
CA LYS A 233 -0.46 24.27 1.24
C LYS A 233 0.26 24.75 2.49
N LYS A 234 0.51 23.84 3.41
CA LYS A 234 1.21 24.12 4.66
C LYS A 234 2.37 23.15 4.86
N LEU A 235 3.54 23.68 5.16
CA LEU A 235 4.68 22.87 5.59
C LEU A 235 4.38 22.26 6.95
N ILE A 236 4.59 20.95 7.10
CA ILE A 236 4.55 20.26 8.38
C ILE A 236 5.95 19.79 8.76
N LYS A 237 6.28 19.89 10.05
CA LYS A 237 7.61 19.57 10.58
C LYS A 237 7.54 19.06 12.01
N GLY A 238 8.68 18.58 12.50
CA GLY A 238 8.84 18.14 13.89
C GLY A 238 7.85 17.03 14.27
N ARG A 239 7.24 17.17 15.45
CA ARG A 239 6.33 16.14 16.00
C ARG A 239 5.13 15.83 15.11
N LYS A 240 4.59 16.82 14.37
CA LYS A 240 3.46 16.58 13.46
C LYS A 240 3.90 15.68 12.29
N ALA A 241 5.04 15.95 11.67
CA ALA A 241 5.58 15.13 10.59
C ALA A 241 5.83 13.68 11.06
N MET A 242 6.45 13.53 12.24
CA MET A 242 6.69 12.21 12.84
C MET A 242 5.40 11.43 13.09
N LYS A 243 4.38 12.06 13.70
CA LYS A 243 3.10 11.39 13.95
C LYS A 243 2.39 10.95 12.67
N THR A 244 2.44 11.81 11.64
CA THR A 244 1.84 11.51 10.34
C THR A 244 2.55 10.33 9.68
N LEU A 245 3.88 10.35 9.60
CA LEU A 245 4.66 9.23 9.06
C LEU A 245 4.42 7.94 9.87
N TRP A 246 4.41 8.05 11.19
CA TRP A 246 4.10 6.92 12.07
C TRP A 246 2.77 6.27 11.71
N GLN A 247 1.72 7.05 11.53
CA GLN A 247 0.40 6.51 11.19
C GLN A 247 0.43 5.71 9.89
N PHE A 248 0.92 6.29 8.80
CA PHE A 248 0.94 5.64 7.50
C PHE A 248 1.95 4.47 7.39
N ALA A 249 2.97 4.45 8.22
CA ALA A 249 4.01 3.42 8.22
C ALA A 249 3.70 2.24 9.14
N THR A 250 2.90 2.42 10.19
CA THR A 250 2.76 1.41 11.23
C THR A 250 1.36 0.86 11.41
N SER A 251 0.32 1.50 10.83
CA SER A 251 -1.08 1.10 11.03
C SER A 251 -1.32 -0.36 10.64
N ILE A 252 -0.76 -0.83 9.52
CA ILE A 252 -0.89 -2.23 9.09
C ILE A 252 -0.23 -3.17 10.10
N ILE A 253 1.03 -2.95 10.50
CA ILE A 253 1.75 -3.82 11.45
C ILE A 253 1.01 -3.88 12.79
N ARG A 254 0.39 -2.77 13.19
CA ARG A 254 -0.42 -2.70 14.41
C ARG A 254 -1.84 -3.26 14.27
N GLY A 255 -2.22 -3.69 13.05
CA GLY A 255 -3.54 -4.24 12.75
C GLY A 255 -4.68 -3.23 12.85
N ILE A 256 -4.39 -1.92 12.78
CA ILE A 256 -5.39 -0.87 12.89
C ILE A 256 -6.08 -0.70 11.53
N ASP A 257 -7.41 -0.60 11.54
CA ASP A 257 -8.30 -0.20 10.46
C ASP A 257 -8.55 -1.22 9.32
N TYR A 258 -8.02 -2.46 9.39
CA TYR A 258 -8.05 -3.31 8.20
C TYR A 258 -8.80 -4.64 8.31
N TYR A 259 -8.97 -5.21 9.49
CA TYR A 259 -9.77 -6.42 9.62
C TYR A 259 -10.32 -6.64 11.02
N GLU A 260 -11.49 -7.25 11.06
CA GLU A 260 -12.13 -7.71 12.27
C GLU A 260 -11.96 -9.24 12.43
N PRO A 261 -12.14 -9.78 13.63
CA PRO A 261 -12.69 -9.09 14.79
C PRO A 261 -11.65 -8.38 15.66
N TYR A 262 -10.35 -8.64 15.48
CA TYR A 262 -9.33 -8.11 16.40
C TYR A 262 -8.11 -7.62 15.64
N PRO A 263 -7.65 -6.38 15.89
CA PRO A 263 -6.35 -5.94 15.43
C PRO A 263 -5.28 -6.81 16.10
N LEU A 264 -4.45 -7.48 15.29
CA LEU A 264 -3.32 -8.24 15.76
C LEU A 264 -2.08 -7.34 15.71
N TYR A 265 -1.41 -7.17 16.84
CA TYR A 265 -0.18 -6.38 16.90
C TYR A 265 1.03 -7.27 16.53
N LEU A 266 1.55 -7.10 15.32
CA LEU A 266 2.70 -7.84 14.80
C LEU A 266 4.01 -7.04 14.94
N SER A 267 4.25 -6.47 16.12
CA SER A 267 5.52 -5.82 16.42
C SER A 267 6.10 -6.34 17.74
N ASP A 268 7.38 -6.16 17.91
CA ASP A 268 8.16 -6.39 19.11
C ASP A 268 9.11 -5.20 19.35
N ASP A 269 9.81 -5.20 20.47
CA ASP A 269 10.68 -4.08 20.87
C ASP A 269 11.77 -3.79 19.82
N GLU A 270 12.32 -4.82 19.17
CA GLU A 270 13.34 -4.66 18.13
C GLU A 270 12.74 -4.00 16.88
N LEU A 271 11.59 -4.45 16.45
CA LEU A 271 10.91 -3.91 15.27
C LEU A 271 10.43 -2.47 15.53
N ASP A 272 9.92 -2.18 16.72
CA ASP A 272 9.48 -0.83 17.11
C ASP A 272 10.66 0.14 17.12
N GLU A 273 11.84 -0.29 17.61
CA GLU A 273 13.05 0.52 17.55
C GLU A 273 13.53 0.73 16.10
N LEU A 274 13.47 -0.30 15.26
CA LEU A 274 13.81 -0.20 13.84
C LEU A 274 12.87 0.79 13.13
N GLN A 275 11.56 0.70 13.36
CA GLN A 275 10.58 1.68 12.84
C GLN A 275 10.92 3.09 13.29
N ARG A 276 11.16 3.29 14.58
CA ARG A 276 11.45 4.60 15.15
C ARG A 276 12.68 5.23 14.50
N ARG A 277 13.76 4.46 14.34
CA ARG A 277 15.01 4.91 13.68
C ARG A 277 14.76 5.26 12.23
N TYR A 278 14.00 4.42 11.51
CA TYR A 278 13.68 4.64 10.10
C TYR A 278 12.89 5.94 9.92
N LEU A 279 11.82 6.12 10.68
CA LEU A 279 10.96 7.30 10.59
C LEU A 279 11.67 8.59 11.04
N THR A 280 12.56 8.51 12.01
CA THR A 280 13.39 9.64 12.41
C THR A 280 14.28 10.10 11.25
N LYS A 281 14.92 9.16 10.54
CA LYS A 281 15.73 9.48 9.35
C LYS A 281 14.89 10.10 8.25
N VAL A 282 13.72 9.52 7.93
CA VAL A 282 12.82 10.04 6.91
C VAL A 282 12.35 11.45 7.26
N SER A 283 11.92 11.69 8.51
CA SER A 283 11.49 13.01 8.96
C SER A 283 12.58 14.07 8.81
N ALA A 284 13.83 13.73 9.14
CA ALA A 284 14.97 14.65 8.98
C ALA A 284 15.28 14.92 7.49
N MET A 285 15.28 13.89 6.63
CA MET A 285 15.52 14.04 5.19
C MET A 285 14.47 14.89 4.47
N TYR A 286 13.24 14.90 4.97
CA TYR A 286 12.12 15.65 4.38
C TYR A 286 11.75 16.89 5.19
N GLU A 287 12.61 17.36 6.09
CA GLU A 287 12.44 18.67 6.70
C GLU A 287 12.44 19.76 5.60
N GLY A 288 11.35 20.53 5.53
CA GLY A 288 11.12 21.51 4.45
C GLY A 288 10.49 20.96 3.16
N LYS A 289 10.25 19.64 3.06
CA LYS A 289 9.66 18.99 1.87
C LYS A 289 8.45 18.10 2.21
N PHE A 290 7.88 18.27 3.38
CA PHE A 290 6.71 17.55 3.84
C PHE A 290 5.56 18.53 4.05
N TYR A 291 4.50 18.36 3.25
CA TYR A 291 3.41 19.32 3.17
C TYR A 291 2.06 18.67 3.50
N GLU A 292 1.15 19.44 4.04
CA GLU A 292 -0.26 19.14 4.13
C GLU A 292 -1.01 20.10 3.20
N ILE A 293 -1.93 19.56 2.37
CA ILE A 293 -2.64 20.34 1.37
C ILE A 293 -4.13 20.07 1.48
N PHE A 294 -4.92 21.14 1.49
CA PHE A 294 -6.38 21.13 1.51
C PHE A 294 -6.89 21.78 0.24
N GLY A 295 -7.97 21.30 -0.35
CA GLY A 295 -8.57 21.98 -1.47
C GLY A 295 -9.37 21.08 -2.43
N SER A 296 -9.67 21.60 -3.63
CA SER A 296 -10.20 20.75 -4.68
C SER A 296 -9.13 19.81 -5.21
N HIS A 297 -9.51 18.63 -5.71
CA HIS A 297 -8.54 17.65 -6.22
C HIS A 297 -7.65 18.23 -7.33
N LEU A 298 -8.25 19.02 -8.26
CA LEU A 298 -7.51 19.61 -9.37
C LEU A 298 -6.55 20.70 -8.91
N ASP A 299 -6.98 21.57 -7.99
CA ASP A 299 -6.13 22.64 -7.47
C ASP A 299 -4.99 22.07 -6.62
N VAL A 300 -5.28 21.05 -5.81
CA VAL A 300 -4.26 20.31 -5.02
C VAL A 300 -3.25 19.65 -5.94
N PHE A 301 -3.69 18.95 -7.00
CA PHE A 301 -2.78 18.37 -7.98
C PHE A 301 -1.88 19.44 -8.62
N ASN A 302 -2.48 20.55 -9.09
CA ASN A 302 -1.74 21.67 -9.67
C ASN A 302 -0.69 22.22 -8.69
N GLU A 303 -1.03 22.36 -7.41
CA GLU A 303 -0.11 22.86 -6.39
C GLU A 303 1.04 21.89 -6.09
N ILE A 304 0.79 20.57 -6.19
CA ILE A 304 1.80 19.53 -6.04
C ILE A 304 2.83 19.63 -7.18
N VAL A 305 2.39 19.78 -8.42
CA VAL A 305 3.25 19.72 -9.60
C VAL A 305 3.86 21.07 -9.99
N LYS A 306 3.26 22.20 -9.60
CA LYS A 306 3.79 23.56 -9.82
C LYS A 306 5.10 23.85 -9.09
N GLY A 307 5.43 23.12 -8.08
CA GLY A 307 6.69 23.27 -7.33
C GLY A 307 7.93 22.76 -8.07
N GLN A 308 7.90 22.80 -9.41
CA GLN A 308 9.04 22.50 -10.29
C GLN A 308 9.94 23.71 -10.47
#